data_3d1c85f78e85dc81e28ae4625df3884e
#
_entry.id   3d1c85f78e85dc81e28ae4625df3884e
#
_cell.length_a   1.000
_cell.length_b   1.000
_cell.length_c   1.000
_cell.angle_alpha   90.00
_cell.angle_beta   90.00
_cell.angle_gamma   90.00
#
_symmetry.space_group_name_H-M   'P 1'
#
loop_
_entity.id
_entity.type
_entity.pdbx_description
1 polymer ?
#
loop_
_entity_poly.entity_id
_entity_poly.type
_entity_poly.pdbx_seq_one_letter_code
_entity_poly.pdbx_strand_id
1 'polypeptide(L)'
;KDGFAVVLDRTAFYPEGGGQPADHGTLGEARVLDVQEHDGVITHLCDHELPVGAEVSGHIDWARRFDHMQQHSGEHIVSGMLCSAFHCDNVGFHLGADTVTIDYNADISWEQVLDIERRANRYIWENHPIHIWYPSPEELAALPYRSKKALEGPVRLTEFPGADLCACCGTHVAASGQVGLVK
;
A
#
# COMPACT_ATOMS: atom_id res chain seq x y z
N LYS A 1 -2.62 -24.40 -2.91
CA LYS A 1 -3.64 -24.29 -1.84
C LYS A 1 -4.94 -24.79 -2.45
N ASP A 2 -5.64 -25.70 -1.77
CA ASP A 2 -6.95 -26.18 -2.19
C ASP A 2 -7.99 -25.09 -1.88
N GLY A 3 -8.77 -24.68 -2.86
CA GLY A 3 -9.78 -23.64 -2.74
C GLY A 3 -10.50 -23.37 -4.05
N PHE A 4 -11.49 -22.50 -4.02
CA PHE A 4 -12.32 -22.14 -5.15
C PHE A 4 -11.94 -20.74 -5.64
N ALA A 5 -11.66 -20.60 -6.93
CA ALA A 5 -11.37 -19.31 -7.56
C ALA A 5 -12.69 -18.59 -7.89
N VAL A 6 -12.87 -17.41 -7.31
CA VAL A 6 -14.07 -16.58 -7.49
C VAL A 6 -13.66 -15.26 -8.14
N VAL A 7 -14.30 -14.92 -9.26
CA VAL A 7 -14.18 -13.64 -9.95
C VAL A 7 -15.49 -12.89 -9.82
N LEU A 8 -15.41 -11.61 -9.44
CA LEU A 8 -16.56 -10.72 -9.28
C LEU A 8 -16.60 -9.68 -10.42
N ASP A 9 -17.77 -9.13 -10.69
CA ASP A 9 -17.93 -7.99 -11.61
C ASP A 9 -17.25 -6.72 -11.08
N ARG A 10 -17.18 -6.58 -9.75
CA ARG A 10 -16.47 -5.52 -9.03
C ARG A 10 -16.08 -6.00 -7.65
N THR A 11 -14.97 -5.50 -7.14
CA THR A 11 -14.48 -5.85 -5.81
C THR A 11 -13.81 -4.68 -5.11
N ALA A 12 -13.89 -4.65 -3.78
CA ALA A 12 -13.12 -3.76 -2.92
C ALA A 12 -11.97 -4.50 -2.22
N PHE A 13 -11.84 -5.82 -2.42
CA PHE A 13 -10.71 -6.59 -1.91
C PHE A 13 -9.43 -6.21 -2.65
N TYR A 14 -8.38 -5.88 -1.90
CA TYR A 14 -7.07 -5.56 -2.43
C TYR A 14 -6.33 -6.84 -2.81
N PRO A 15 -5.91 -7.00 -4.07
CA PRO A 15 -5.04 -8.10 -4.46
C PRO A 15 -3.61 -7.86 -3.97
N GLU A 16 -2.87 -8.91 -3.69
CA GLU A 16 -1.45 -8.79 -3.33
C GLU A 16 -0.68 -8.00 -4.40
N GLY A 17 0.05 -6.99 -3.97
CA GLY A 17 0.82 -6.16 -4.89
C GLY A 17 1.64 -5.08 -4.19
N GLY A 18 2.72 -4.61 -4.86
CA GLY A 18 3.51 -3.50 -4.34
C GLY A 18 4.15 -3.72 -2.97
N GLY A 19 4.35 -4.96 -2.55
CA GLY A 19 4.89 -5.31 -1.23
C GLY A 19 3.85 -5.39 -0.12
N GLN A 20 2.57 -5.13 -0.43
CA GLN A 20 1.45 -5.28 0.49
C GLN A 20 0.72 -6.61 0.24
N PRO A 21 0.48 -7.43 1.28
CA PRO A 21 -0.29 -8.66 1.17
C PRO A 21 -1.77 -8.41 0.80
N ALA A 22 -2.40 -9.44 0.24
CA ALA A 22 -3.82 -9.43 -0.08
C ALA A 22 -4.72 -9.24 1.13
N ASP A 23 -5.91 -8.73 0.87
CA ASP A 23 -6.98 -8.74 1.85
C ASP A 23 -7.50 -10.14 2.13
N HIS A 24 -8.01 -10.29 3.34
CA HIS A 24 -8.87 -11.39 3.76
C HIS A 24 -10.27 -10.88 4.07
N GLY A 25 -11.21 -11.79 4.27
CA GLY A 25 -12.60 -11.45 4.63
C GLY A 25 -13.58 -12.53 4.23
N THR A 26 -14.79 -12.15 3.85
CA THR A 26 -15.83 -13.08 3.40
C THR A 26 -16.56 -12.58 2.16
N LEU A 27 -17.02 -13.52 1.32
CA LEU A 27 -17.98 -13.33 0.23
C LEU A 27 -19.18 -14.23 0.53
N GLY A 28 -20.28 -13.64 1.00
CA GLY A 28 -21.37 -14.41 1.59
C GLY A 28 -20.89 -15.28 2.75
N GLU A 29 -21.05 -16.60 2.65
CA GLU A 29 -20.61 -17.57 3.66
C GLU A 29 -19.15 -18.07 3.43
N ALA A 30 -18.57 -17.82 2.24
CA ALA A 30 -17.22 -18.26 1.91
C ALA A 30 -16.17 -17.30 2.50
N ARG A 31 -15.10 -17.85 3.07
CA ARG A 31 -13.94 -17.06 3.50
C ARG A 31 -13.00 -16.81 2.34
N VAL A 32 -12.59 -15.55 2.18
CA VAL A 32 -11.53 -15.15 1.25
C VAL A 32 -10.16 -15.36 1.92
N LEU A 33 -9.39 -16.29 1.37
CA LEU A 33 -8.09 -16.72 1.89
C LEU A 33 -6.93 -16.00 1.21
N ASP A 34 -7.13 -15.52 -0.02
CA ASP A 34 -6.15 -14.83 -0.82
C ASP A 34 -6.84 -14.05 -1.95
N VAL A 35 -6.21 -13.00 -2.45
CA VAL A 35 -6.67 -12.24 -3.60
C VAL A 35 -5.48 -11.93 -4.50
N GLN A 36 -5.57 -12.30 -5.77
CA GLN A 36 -4.51 -12.13 -6.76
C GLN A 36 -5.04 -11.43 -8.01
N GLU A 37 -4.18 -10.69 -8.69
CA GLU A 37 -4.48 -10.07 -9.98
C GLU A 37 -3.57 -10.66 -11.05
N HIS A 38 -4.19 -11.10 -12.15
CA HIS A 38 -3.49 -11.55 -13.36
C HIS A 38 -4.21 -11.00 -14.58
N ASP A 39 -3.49 -10.29 -15.44
CA ASP A 39 -4.00 -9.71 -16.68
C ASP A 39 -5.26 -8.84 -16.49
N GLY A 40 -5.32 -8.06 -15.39
CA GLY A 40 -6.46 -7.21 -15.06
C GLY A 40 -7.66 -7.93 -14.45
N VAL A 41 -7.55 -9.26 -14.22
CA VAL A 41 -8.60 -10.05 -13.56
C VAL A 41 -8.24 -10.28 -12.11
N ILE A 42 -9.11 -9.82 -11.21
CA ILE A 42 -8.95 -10.04 -9.76
C ILE A 42 -9.67 -11.34 -9.38
N THR A 43 -8.90 -12.30 -8.86
CA THR A 43 -9.37 -13.61 -8.43
C THR A 43 -9.28 -13.73 -6.92
N HIS A 44 -10.40 -14.10 -6.29
CA HIS A 44 -10.49 -14.37 -4.86
C HIS A 44 -10.40 -15.88 -4.63
N LEU A 45 -9.44 -16.35 -3.85
CA LEU A 45 -9.35 -17.74 -3.41
C LEU A 45 -10.24 -17.93 -2.19
N CYS A 46 -11.31 -18.70 -2.35
CA CYS A 46 -12.28 -18.94 -1.29
C CYS A 46 -12.23 -20.39 -0.78
N ASP A 47 -12.61 -20.60 0.48
CA ASP A 47 -12.69 -21.94 1.08
C ASP A 47 -13.94 -22.73 0.65
N HIS A 48 -14.96 -22.05 0.10
CA HIS A 48 -16.21 -22.65 -0.40
C HIS A 48 -16.55 -22.14 -1.79
N GLU A 49 -17.26 -22.95 -2.54
CA GLU A 49 -17.83 -22.58 -3.84
C GLU A 49 -18.98 -21.58 -3.66
N LEU A 50 -19.08 -20.64 -4.59
CA LEU A 50 -20.18 -19.68 -4.69
C LEU A 50 -20.96 -19.90 -5.99
N PRO A 51 -22.30 -19.78 -5.98
CA PRO A 51 -23.10 -19.95 -7.18
C PRO A 51 -22.77 -18.90 -8.24
N VAL A 52 -22.55 -19.33 -9.48
CA VAL A 52 -22.27 -18.42 -10.59
C VAL A 52 -23.49 -17.54 -10.89
N GLY A 53 -23.26 -16.25 -11.04
CA GLY A 53 -24.29 -15.24 -11.29
C GLY A 53 -25.08 -14.81 -10.04
N ALA A 54 -24.72 -15.30 -8.85
CA ALA A 54 -25.32 -14.85 -7.60
C ALA A 54 -24.78 -13.48 -7.18
N GLU A 55 -25.63 -12.68 -6.58
CA GLU A 55 -25.21 -11.48 -5.84
C GLU A 55 -24.73 -11.89 -4.44
N VAL A 56 -23.52 -11.44 -4.07
CA VAL A 56 -22.91 -11.76 -2.78
C VAL A 56 -22.47 -10.50 -2.06
N SER A 57 -22.66 -10.46 -0.76
CA SER A 57 -22.10 -9.41 0.09
C SER A 57 -20.65 -9.71 0.43
N GLY A 58 -19.75 -8.76 0.15
CA GLY A 58 -18.34 -8.84 0.52
C GLY A 58 -18.05 -8.08 1.82
N HIS A 59 -17.32 -8.71 2.74
CA HIS A 59 -16.84 -8.07 3.97
C HIS A 59 -15.33 -8.27 4.10
N ILE A 60 -14.59 -7.16 4.00
CA ILE A 60 -13.13 -7.17 4.19
C ILE A 60 -12.84 -7.26 5.68
N ASP A 61 -11.83 -8.05 6.08
CA ASP A 61 -11.23 -7.98 7.41
C ASP A 61 -10.60 -6.57 7.59
N TRP A 62 -11.39 -5.68 8.16
CA TRP A 62 -11.00 -4.28 8.29
C TRP A 62 -9.81 -4.09 9.23
N ALA A 63 -9.67 -4.91 10.28
CA ALA A 63 -8.55 -4.80 11.19
C ALA A 63 -7.23 -5.08 10.46
N ARG A 64 -7.19 -6.15 9.66
CA ARG A 64 -6.05 -6.49 8.79
C ARG A 64 -5.80 -5.41 7.72
N ARG A 65 -6.84 -4.97 7.00
CA ARG A 65 -6.73 -3.94 5.97
C ARG A 65 -6.17 -2.64 6.55
N PHE A 66 -6.70 -2.20 7.68
CA PHE A 66 -6.29 -0.94 8.30
C PHE A 66 -4.86 -1.01 8.83
N ASP A 67 -4.45 -2.14 9.42
CA ASP A 67 -3.05 -2.38 9.80
C ASP A 67 -2.12 -2.26 8.58
N HIS A 68 -2.43 -2.92 7.47
CA HIS A 68 -1.64 -2.77 6.24
C HIS A 68 -1.61 -1.32 5.71
N MET A 69 -2.73 -0.60 5.80
CA MET A 69 -2.78 0.82 5.41
C MET A 69 -1.86 1.67 6.31
N GLN A 70 -1.83 1.43 7.61
CA GLN A 70 -0.95 2.12 8.56
C GLN A 70 0.52 1.83 8.26
N GLN A 71 0.88 0.55 8.11
CA GLN A 71 2.25 0.12 7.83
C GLN A 71 2.76 0.67 6.48
N HIS A 72 1.95 0.56 5.42
CA HIS A 72 2.32 1.06 4.10
C HIS A 72 2.43 2.59 4.07
N SER A 73 1.53 3.30 4.75
CA SER A 73 1.62 4.76 4.85
C SER A 73 2.81 5.22 5.69
N GLY A 74 3.15 4.50 6.76
CA GLY A 74 4.35 4.72 7.55
C GLY A 74 5.63 4.54 6.73
N GLU A 75 5.67 3.50 5.88
CA GLU A 75 6.77 3.29 4.93
C GLU A 75 6.98 4.49 4.01
N HIS A 76 5.91 5.01 3.39
CA HIS A 76 6.02 6.18 2.51
C HIS A 76 6.59 7.40 3.23
N ILE A 77 6.11 7.69 4.44
CA ILE A 77 6.60 8.83 5.24
C ILE A 77 8.11 8.67 5.52
N VAL A 78 8.52 7.49 5.98
CA VAL A 78 9.93 7.19 6.29
C VAL A 78 10.79 7.21 5.04
N SER A 79 10.37 6.50 3.97
CA SER A 79 11.12 6.43 2.72
C SER A 79 11.25 7.77 2.03
N GLY A 80 10.19 8.58 1.99
CA GLY A 80 10.25 9.91 1.39
C GLY A 80 11.24 10.80 2.11
N MET A 81 11.26 10.77 3.45
CA MET A 81 12.21 11.56 4.26
C MET A 81 13.65 11.04 4.12
N LEU A 82 13.87 9.71 4.10
CA LEU A 82 15.20 9.12 3.91
C LEU A 82 15.73 9.42 2.51
N CYS A 83 14.96 9.15 1.47
CA CYS A 83 15.38 9.38 0.09
C CYS A 83 15.70 10.86 -0.16
N SER A 84 14.90 11.77 0.39
CA SER A 84 15.14 13.21 0.28
C SER A 84 16.39 13.66 1.05
N ALA A 85 16.62 13.12 2.26
CA ALA A 85 17.73 13.54 3.11
C ALA A 85 19.09 12.98 2.66
N PHE A 86 19.13 11.77 2.14
CA PHE A 86 20.36 11.04 1.83
C PHE A 86 20.57 10.79 0.33
N HIS A 87 19.67 11.29 -0.54
CA HIS A 87 19.74 11.13 -1.99
C HIS A 87 19.86 9.66 -2.40
N CYS A 88 19.07 8.80 -1.77
CA CYS A 88 19.02 7.36 -2.01
C CYS A 88 17.65 6.93 -2.53
N ASP A 89 17.60 5.68 -2.98
CA ASP A 89 16.38 5.04 -3.45
C ASP A 89 15.96 3.93 -2.49
N ASN A 90 14.65 3.79 -2.27
CA ASN A 90 14.07 2.59 -1.72
C ASN A 90 14.08 1.51 -2.81
N VAL A 91 14.87 0.47 -2.63
CA VAL A 91 15.05 -0.64 -3.58
C VAL A 91 14.32 -1.91 -3.19
N GLY A 92 13.76 -1.97 -1.99
CA GLY A 92 12.98 -3.10 -1.49
C GLY A 92 11.99 -2.68 -0.40
N PHE A 93 10.80 -3.26 -0.44
CA PHE A 93 9.76 -3.10 0.58
C PHE A 93 9.03 -4.43 0.76
N HIS A 94 8.91 -4.86 2.00
CA HIS A 94 8.12 -6.03 2.36
C HIS A 94 7.37 -5.80 3.66
N LEU A 95 6.07 -5.97 3.60
CA LEU A 95 5.17 -5.89 4.73
C LEU A 95 4.94 -7.31 5.26
N GLY A 96 5.75 -7.69 6.25
CA GLY A 96 5.66 -9.00 6.91
C GLY A 96 4.59 -9.03 8.00
N ALA A 97 4.43 -10.20 8.63
CA ALA A 97 3.43 -10.39 9.69
C ALA A 97 3.77 -9.61 10.97
N ASP A 98 5.05 -9.51 11.31
CA ASP A 98 5.51 -8.90 12.56
C ASP A 98 6.37 -7.65 12.34
N THR A 99 6.94 -7.48 11.16
CA THR A 99 7.86 -6.38 10.84
C THR A 99 7.70 -5.91 9.43
N VAL A 100 7.95 -4.62 9.21
CA VAL A 100 8.13 -4.04 7.88
C VAL A 100 9.62 -3.91 7.61
N THR A 101 10.08 -4.40 6.46
CA THR A 101 11.47 -4.22 6.02
C THR A 101 11.52 -3.29 4.81
N ILE A 102 12.52 -2.41 4.81
CA ILE A 102 12.76 -1.45 3.73
C ILE A 102 14.24 -1.46 3.42
N ASP A 103 14.59 -1.68 2.16
CA ASP A 103 15.97 -1.71 1.69
C ASP A 103 16.30 -0.41 0.93
N TYR A 104 17.46 0.17 1.23
CA TYR A 104 17.95 1.38 0.58
C TYR A 104 19.33 1.13 -0.07
N ASN A 105 19.60 1.81 -1.19
CA ASN A 105 20.88 1.76 -1.87
C ASN A 105 21.92 2.74 -1.30
N ALA A 106 21.90 2.97 0.01
CA ALA A 106 22.82 3.86 0.73
C ALA A 106 23.21 3.31 2.10
N ASP A 107 24.38 3.66 2.56
CA ASP A 107 24.81 3.43 3.93
C ASP A 107 24.18 4.48 4.85
N ILE A 108 23.22 4.08 5.68
CA ILE A 108 22.51 4.94 6.61
C ILE A 108 22.87 4.53 8.03
N SER A 109 23.45 5.44 8.80
CA SER A 109 23.81 5.16 10.20
C SER A 109 22.57 5.07 11.08
N TRP A 110 22.71 4.35 12.20
CA TRP A 110 21.63 4.24 13.18
C TRP A 110 21.18 5.61 13.74
N GLU A 111 22.11 6.56 13.92
CA GLU A 111 21.79 7.91 14.35
C GLU A 111 20.90 8.64 13.32
N GLN A 112 21.19 8.47 12.03
CA GLN A 112 20.40 9.04 10.95
C GLN A 112 18.98 8.41 10.90
N VAL A 113 18.88 7.10 11.11
CA VAL A 113 17.57 6.41 11.20
C VAL A 113 16.75 6.97 12.36
N LEU A 114 17.35 7.15 13.55
CA LEU A 114 16.66 7.73 14.71
C LEU A 114 16.24 9.20 14.49
N ASP A 115 16.99 9.96 13.68
CA ASP A 115 16.57 11.32 13.31
C ASP A 115 15.32 11.28 12.41
N ILE A 116 15.32 10.41 11.40
CA ILE A 116 14.16 10.22 10.53
C ILE A 116 12.95 9.71 11.32
N GLU A 117 13.11 8.77 12.26
CA GLU A 117 12.04 8.31 13.16
C GLU A 117 11.38 9.50 13.89
N ARG A 118 12.17 10.39 14.49
CA ARG A 118 11.65 11.58 15.18
C ARG A 118 10.88 12.52 14.24
N ARG A 119 11.41 12.74 13.04
CA ARG A 119 10.78 13.60 12.02
C ARG A 119 9.49 12.97 11.49
N ALA A 120 9.49 11.67 11.21
CA ALA A 120 8.32 10.93 10.76
C ALA A 120 7.19 10.97 11.80
N ASN A 121 7.52 10.76 13.09
CA ASN A 121 6.52 10.85 14.15
C ASN A 121 5.97 12.27 14.33
N ARG A 122 6.78 13.30 14.17
CA ARG A 122 6.27 14.68 14.18
C ARG A 122 5.29 14.91 13.05
N TYR A 123 5.61 14.49 11.81
CA TYR A 123 4.73 14.58 10.66
C TYR A 123 3.40 13.83 10.88
N ILE A 124 3.47 12.65 11.49
CA ILE A 124 2.29 11.87 11.84
C ILE A 124 1.38 12.67 12.79
N TRP A 125 1.93 13.29 13.81
CA TRP A 125 1.18 14.08 14.80
C TRP A 125 0.59 15.38 14.23
N GLU A 126 1.17 15.94 13.18
CA GLU A 126 0.63 17.10 12.45
C GLU A 126 -0.62 16.75 11.65
N ASN A 127 -0.90 15.48 11.44
CA ASN A 127 -2.12 14.93 10.83
C ASN A 127 -2.45 15.48 9.44
N HIS A 128 -1.48 15.43 8.53
CA HIS A 128 -1.63 15.86 7.13
C HIS A 128 -2.59 14.96 6.35
N PRO A 129 -3.46 15.50 5.48
CA PRO A 129 -4.27 14.69 4.57
C PRO A 129 -3.38 13.99 3.55
N ILE A 130 -3.74 12.76 3.18
CA ILE A 130 -3.07 11.97 2.13
C ILE A 130 -3.88 12.14 0.85
N HIS A 131 -3.21 12.51 -0.25
CA HIS A 131 -3.85 12.70 -1.54
C HIS A 131 -3.54 11.54 -2.48
N ILE A 132 -4.57 11.02 -3.12
CA ILE A 132 -4.44 9.91 -4.07
C ILE A 132 -5.23 10.27 -5.32
N TRP A 133 -4.53 10.26 -6.49
CA TRP A 133 -5.17 10.59 -7.77
C TRP A 133 -4.45 9.96 -8.95
N TYR A 134 -5.07 10.06 -10.11
CA TYR A 134 -4.48 9.71 -11.40
C TYR A 134 -4.25 11.01 -12.18
N PRO A 135 -3.00 11.51 -12.27
CA PRO A 135 -2.69 12.70 -13.04
C PRO A 135 -2.86 12.47 -14.54
N SER A 136 -3.09 13.54 -15.29
CA SER A 136 -2.95 13.50 -16.76
C SER A 136 -1.50 13.23 -17.17
N PRO A 137 -1.23 12.78 -18.40
CA PRO A 137 0.15 12.59 -18.88
C PRO A 137 1.00 13.87 -18.79
N GLU A 138 0.40 15.04 -19.02
CA GLU A 138 1.06 16.34 -18.94
C GLU A 138 1.42 16.69 -17.49
N GLU A 139 0.50 16.48 -16.55
CA GLU A 139 0.74 16.67 -15.12
C GLU A 139 1.82 15.71 -14.62
N LEU A 140 1.72 14.43 -15.00
CA LEU A 140 2.67 13.39 -14.60
C LEU A 140 4.10 13.72 -15.01
N ALA A 141 4.29 14.24 -16.25
CA ALA A 141 5.59 14.63 -16.77
C ALA A 141 6.24 15.81 -16.01
N ALA A 142 5.43 16.63 -15.34
CA ALA A 142 5.90 17.81 -14.59
C ALA A 142 6.14 17.52 -13.09
N LEU A 143 5.68 16.38 -12.57
CA LEU A 143 5.75 16.05 -11.16
C LEU A 143 7.04 15.30 -10.80
N PRO A 144 7.76 15.67 -9.73
CA PRO A 144 8.97 15.00 -9.26
C PRO A 144 8.61 13.80 -8.35
N TYR A 145 7.88 12.81 -8.86
CA TYR A 145 7.47 11.66 -8.08
C TYR A 145 8.52 10.54 -8.08
N ARG A 146 8.56 9.77 -7.00
CA ARG A 146 9.36 8.55 -6.91
C ARG A 146 8.62 7.37 -7.57
N SER A 147 9.37 6.46 -8.17
CA SER A 147 8.84 5.18 -8.66
C SER A 147 9.91 4.10 -8.52
N LYS A 148 9.50 2.91 -8.07
CA LYS A 148 10.37 1.71 -7.96
C LYS A 148 10.50 0.96 -9.28
N LYS A 149 9.66 1.25 -10.28
CA LYS A 149 9.59 0.54 -11.58
C LYS A 149 9.33 1.53 -12.70
N ALA A 150 9.73 1.14 -13.92
CA ALA A 150 9.18 1.77 -15.12
C ALA A 150 7.68 1.49 -15.17
N LEU A 151 6.89 2.52 -15.42
CA LEU A 151 5.43 2.46 -15.40
C LEU A 151 4.89 2.55 -16.82
N GLU A 152 3.93 1.70 -17.14
CA GLU A 152 3.16 1.73 -18.37
C GLU A 152 1.68 1.96 -18.04
N GLY A 153 0.99 2.76 -18.88
CA GLY A 153 -0.42 3.08 -18.66
C GLY A 153 -0.70 4.14 -17.58
N PRO A 154 -1.92 4.19 -17.05
CA PRO A 154 -2.31 5.18 -16.04
C PRO A 154 -1.54 5.00 -14.73
N VAL A 155 -0.89 6.07 -14.27
CA VAL A 155 -0.09 6.07 -13.03
C VAL A 155 -0.93 6.63 -11.89
N ARG A 156 -1.09 5.85 -10.82
CA ARG A 156 -1.71 6.30 -9.58
C ARG A 156 -0.64 6.91 -8.68
N LEU A 157 -0.80 8.18 -8.33
CA LEU A 157 0.08 8.86 -7.37
C LEU A 157 -0.54 8.90 -5.98
N THR A 158 0.34 8.75 -4.99
CA THR A 158 0.04 8.96 -3.58
C THR A 158 0.97 10.04 -3.05
N GLU A 159 0.40 11.11 -2.52
CA GLU A 159 1.12 12.24 -1.93
C GLU A 159 0.94 12.26 -0.41
N PHE A 160 2.04 12.35 0.27
CA PHE A 160 2.17 12.70 1.68
C PHE A 160 2.76 14.12 1.72
N PRO A 161 1.95 15.19 1.81
CA PRO A 161 2.40 16.56 1.57
C PRO A 161 3.63 16.95 2.37
N GLY A 162 4.73 17.28 1.69
CA GLY A 162 6.01 17.61 2.33
C GLY A 162 6.85 16.42 2.82
N ALA A 163 6.36 15.18 2.72
CA ALA A 163 7.10 13.98 3.09
C ALA A 163 7.43 13.10 1.88
N ASP A 164 6.45 12.76 1.04
CA ASP A 164 6.64 11.89 -0.11
C ASP A 164 5.64 12.18 -1.23
N LEU A 165 6.07 11.94 -2.47
CA LEU A 165 5.20 11.81 -3.66
C LEU A 165 5.68 10.60 -4.46
N CYS A 166 4.85 9.58 -4.55
CA CYS A 166 5.25 8.29 -5.11
C CYS A 166 4.17 7.65 -5.96
N ALA A 167 4.58 6.97 -7.02
CA ALA A 167 3.70 6.08 -7.76
C ALA A 167 3.44 4.81 -6.92
N CYS A 168 2.20 4.62 -6.49
CA CYS A 168 1.81 3.53 -5.62
C CYS A 168 0.37 3.08 -5.86
N CYS A 169 0.18 1.75 -5.97
CA CYS A 169 -1.14 1.12 -6.10
C CYS A 169 -1.69 0.60 -4.77
N GLY A 170 -0.91 0.65 -3.68
CA GLY A 170 -1.29 0.15 -2.37
C GLY A 170 -2.43 0.91 -1.69
N THR A 171 -2.88 0.40 -0.57
CA THR A 171 -3.90 1.07 0.23
C THR A 171 -3.27 1.92 1.32
N HIS A 172 -3.84 3.10 1.58
CA HIS A 172 -3.31 4.08 2.52
C HIS A 172 -4.37 4.64 3.44
N VAL A 173 -3.95 5.16 4.58
CA VAL A 173 -4.81 5.90 5.50
C VAL A 173 -5.20 7.26 4.88
N ALA A 174 -6.30 7.84 5.36
CA ALA A 174 -6.77 9.13 4.84
C ALA A 174 -5.95 10.33 5.34
N ALA A 175 -5.31 10.20 6.49
CA ALA A 175 -4.47 11.23 7.08
C ALA A 175 -3.31 10.62 7.88
N SER A 176 -2.17 11.34 7.94
CA SER A 176 -0.94 10.83 8.56
C SER A 176 -1.12 10.44 10.04
N GLY A 177 -1.99 11.11 10.78
CA GLY A 177 -2.29 10.79 12.18
C GLY A 177 -2.89 9.40 12.39
N GLN A 178 -3.50 8.80 11.37
CA GLN A 178 -4.03 7.45 11.44
C GLN A 178 -2.93 6.36 11.39
N VAL A 179 -1.70 6.69 11.03
CA VAL A 179 -0.54 5.78 11.12
C VAL A 179 -0.23 5.43 12.58
N GLY A 180 -0.40 6.40 13.48
CA GLY A 180 -0.15 6.21 14.91
C GLY A 180 1.29 6.52 15.29
N LEU A 181 2.21 5.57 15.17
CA LEU A 181 3.61 5.70 15.55
C LEU A 181 4.52 4.88 14.63
N VAL A 182 5.66 5.43 14.26
CA VAL A 182 6.77 4.69 13.63
C VAL A 182 7.87 4.47 14.67
N LYS A 183 8.38 3.23 14.71
CA LYS A 183 9.45 2.83 15.63
C LYS A 183 10.46 1.92 14.94
#